data_d8ec681e329a2ce1b0f912d13b53a888
#
_entry.id   d8ec681e329a2ce1b0f912d13b53a888
#
_cell.length_a   1.000
_cell.length_b   1.000
_cell.length_c   1.000
_cell.angle_alpha   90.00
_cell.angle_beta   90.00
_cell.angle_gamma   90.00
#
_symmetry.space_group_name_H-M   'P 1'
#
loop_
_entity.id
_entity.type
_entity.pdbx_description
1 polymer ?
#
loop_
_entity_poly.entity_id
_entity_poly.type
_entity_poly.pdbx_seq_one_letter_code
_entity_poly.pdbx_strand_id
1 'polypeptide(L)'
;VSATIRAIGTAVPRTSIGQGAVRDLFLDQADASRLARRIIGAAFDGSAVDTRHTVLPELDPAAGPGAFRDDAGALVSPSTGTRNDAYRVLAPPLFVASARDALERAGTAPDTVTHVVTVSCTGFTQPGPDLDVVHQLGLRPSVFRQHIGFMGCCAAFPALRIAAAFVDADPDAVVLVVCAELCTLHVRASDDPDQIVSNSVFGDGAAAAVVTSGGPGLRLDAFTTSVVAEGVDDMAWNIGDEGFEMVLSTAVPKLIGEHVGRAVAPLLGEGRPAAVPTWAVHPGGRAILDRTEEALGLPPTALAASRAVLRDHGNMSSATVFFVLAEALRSGLRAGAPVIALAFGPGLTVEAARCTVVQREPTGTGTGTGTDAGAGTDTDAGAGTDAAVGRP
;
A
#
# COMPACT_ATOMS: atom_id res chain seq x y z
N VAL A 1 -23.62 -3.65 7.41
CA VAL A 1 -22.61 -2.94 8.19
C VAL A 1 -21.55 -2.49 7.19
N SER A 2 -21.07 -1.26 7.30
CA SER A 2 -20.09 -0.72 6.32
C SER A 2 -18.69 -0.86 6.87
N ALA A 3 -17.88 -1.67 6.23
CA ALA A 3 -16.46 -1.80 6.55
C ALA A 3 -15.72 -0.47 6.31
N THR A 4 -14.84 -0.09 7.21
CA THR A 4 -14.09 1.18 7.15
C THR A 4 -12.60 0.93 7.41
N ILE A 5 -11.75 1.40 6.50
CA ILE A 5 -10.30 1.50 6.74
C ILE A 5 -10.11 2.64 7.76
N ARG A 6 -9.76 2.28 9.00
CA ARG A 6 -9.59 3.21 10.11
C ARG A 6 -8.28 3.99 10.06
N ALA A 7 -7.25 3.31 9.62
CA ALA A 7 -5.91 3.88 9.42
C ALA A 7 -5.11 3.04 8.44
N ILE A 8 -4.13 3.67 7.84
CA ILE A 8 -3.12 3.04 7.00
C ILE A 8 -1.75 3.37 7.60
N GLY A 9 -0.98 2.33 7.88
CA GLY A 9 0.43 2.40 8.27
C GLY A 9 1.33 2.03 7.11
N THR A 10 2.54 2.58 7.08
CA THR A 10 3.50 2.34 5.99
C THR A 10 4.90 2.10 6.55
N ALA A 11 5.67 1.26 5.88
CA ALA A 11 7.07 1.02 6.20
C ALA A 11 7.89 0.85 4.92
N VAL A 12 9.11 1.38 4.93
CA VAL A 12 10.07 1.22 3.83
C VAL A 12 11.41 0.75 4.39
N PRO A 13 12.24 0.05 3.59
CA PRO A 13 13.61 -0.25 3.97
C PRO A 13 14.41 1.02 4.28
N ARG A 14 15.47 0.87 5.07
CA ARG A 14 16.35 2.00 5.46
C ARG A 14 17.13 2.58 4.29
N THR A 15 17.53 1.72 3.33
CA THR A 15 18.30 2.15 2.17
C THR A 15 17.37 2.82 1.17
N SER A 16 17.65 4.10 0.89
CA SER A 16 16.99 4.90 -0.14
C SER A 16 18.00 5.25 -1.22
N ILE A 17 17.67 5.00 -2.48
CA ILE A 17 18.57 5.21 -3.62
C ILE A 17 17.91 6.14 -4.63
N GLY A 18 18.67 7.15 -5.09
CA GLY A 18 18.23 8.03 -6.18
C GLY A 18 18.21 7.31 -7.52
N GLN A 19 17.20 7.63 -8.34
CA GLN A 19 16.98 6.98 -9.65
C GLN A 19 18.20 7.06 -10.57
N GLY A 20 18.91 8.19 -10.57
CA GLY A 20 20.13 8.37 -11.38
C GLY A 20 21.23 7.39 -10.98
N ALA A 21 21.43 7.15 -9.68
CA ALA A 21 22.44 6.21 -9.20
C ALA A 21 22.12 4.76 -9.60
N VAL A 22 20.83 4.37 -9.55
CA VAL A 22 20.40 3.04 -10.02
C VAL A 22 20.56 2.92 -11.52
N ARG A 23 20.17 3.94 -12.31
CA ARG A 23 20.39 3.97 -13.76
C ARG A 23 21.86 3.78 -14.10
N ASP A 24 22.74 4.51 -13.44
CA ASP A 24 24.18 4.47 -13.71
C ASP A 24 24.77 3.09 -13.35
N LEU A 25 24.31 2.47 -12.24
CA LEU A 25 24.68 1.08 -11.90
C LEU A 25 24.36 0.10 -13.04
N PHE A 26 23.18 0.23 -13.69
CA PHE A 26 22.83 -0.63 -14.83
C PHE A 26 23.58 -0.27 -16.11
N LEU A 27 23.89 1.01 -16.35
CA LEU A 27 24.69 1.45 -17.50
C LEU A 27 26.15 0.97 -17.41
N ASP A 28 26.66 0.82 -16.22
CA ASP A 28 28.06 0.41 -15.95
C ASP A 28 28.27 -1.12 -16.07
N GLN A 29 27.20 -1.89 -16.27
CA GLN A 29 27.35 -3.33 -16.48
C GLN A 29 28.10 -3.62 -17.79
N ALA A 30 29.19 -4.41 -17.69
CA ALA A 30 30.13 -4.65 -18.77
C ALA A 30 29.46 -5.28 -20.02
N ASP A 31 28.51 -6.19 -19.79
CA ASP A 31 27.88 -7.01 -20.84
C ASP A 31 26.66 -6.35 -21.50
N ALA A 32 26.25 -5.15 -21.04
CA ALA A 32 25.09 -4.46 -21.60
C ALA A 32 25.35 -4.07 -23.08
N SER A 33 24.48 -4.50 -23.98
CA SER A 33 24.54 -4.14 -25.38
C SER A 33 24.31 -2.64 -25.61
N ARG A 34 24.70 -2.11 -26.76
CA ARG A 34 24.45 -0.70 -27.12
C ARG A 34 22.95 -0.37 -27.13
N LEU A 35 22.12 -1.33 -27.54
CA LEU A 35 20.65 -1.17 -27.52
C LEU A 35 20.14 -1.14 -26.07
N ALA A 36 20.54 -2.09 -25.23
CA ALA A 36 20.18 -2.13 -23.83
C ALA A 36 20.52 -0.83 -23.09
N ARG A 37 21.73 -0.29 -23.30
CA ARG A 37 22.13 1.00 -22.71
C ARG A 37 21.21 2.15 -23.11
N ARG A 38 20.70 2.18 -24.36
CA ARG A 38 19.72 3.20 -24.79
C ARG A 38 18.36 2.99 -24.14
N ILE A 39 17.91 1.74 -23.99
CA ILE A 39 16.64 1.41 -23.34
C ILE A 39 16.74 1.73 -21.85
N ILE A 40 17.84 1.38 -21.18
CA ILE A 40 18.09 1.72 -19.75
C ILE A 40 17.97 3.23 -19.57
N GLY A 41 18.73 4.04 -20.33
CA GLY A 41 18.64 5.50 -20.24
C GLY A 41 17.20 6.00 -20.39
N ALA A 42 16.49 5.58 -21.43
CA ALA A 42 15.12 6.01 -21.71
C ALA A 42 14.11 5.55 -20.62
N ALA A 43 14.23 4.31 -20.14
CA ALA A 43 13.32 3.75 -19.14
C ALA A 43 13.49 4.44 -17.78
N PHE A 44 14.72 4.61 -17.32
CA PHE A 44 15.00 5.23 -16.02
C PHE A 44 14.67 6.74 -16.03
N ASP A 45 15.11 7.48 -17.04
CA ASP A 45 14.83 8.93 -17.16
C ASP A 45 13.33 9.20 -17.40
N GLY A 46 12.63 8.26 -18.05
CA GLY A 46 11.20 8.36 -18.32
C GLY A 46 10.29 7.81 -17.25
N SER A 47 10.79 7.17 -16.19
CA SER A 47 10.01 6.45 -15.18
C SER A 47 9.15 7.33 -14.29
N ALA A 48 9.50 8.61 -14.12
CA ALA A 48 8.95 9.54 -13.13
C ALA A 48 9.19 9.09 -11.67
N VAL A 49 10.23 8.31 -11.43
CA VAL A 49 10.75 7.96 -10.10
C VAL A 49 11.96 8.84 -9.80
N ASP A 50 12.00 9.47 -8.64
CA ASP A 50 13.16 10.22 -8.16
C ASP A 50 13.99 9.38 -7.18
N THR A 51 13.29 8.68 -6.29
CA THR A 51 13.89 7.80 -5.28
C THR A 51 13.12 6.51 -5.13
N ARG A 52 13.79 5.47 -4.66
CA ARG A 52 13.17 4.22 -4.23
C ARG A 52 13.88 3.65 -3.02
N HIS A 53 13.19 2.76 -2.30
CA HIS A 53 13.75 2.03 -1.19
C HIS A 53 14.08 0.59 -1.59
N THR A 54 15.11 0.01 -0.96
CA THR A 54 15.53 -1.37 -1.20
C THR A 54 16.02 -2.03 0.08
N VAL A 55 15.74 -3.33 0.21
CA VAL A 55 16.34 -4.17 1.26
C VAL A 55 17.77 -4.58 0.94
N LEU A 56 18.27 -4.29 -0.26
CA LEU A 56 19.61 -4.62 -0.75
C LEU A 56 20.50 -3.36 -0.71
N PRO A 57 21.24 -3.13 0.39
CA PRO A 57 22.09 -1.93 0.51
C PRO A 57 23.17 -1.89 -0.57
N GLU A 58 23.63 -3.03 -1.08
CA GLU A 58 24.62 -3.12 -2.15
C GLU A 58 24.16 -2.59 -3.51
N LEU A 59 22.87 -2.32 -3.71
CA LEU A 59 22.38 -1.61 -4.90
C LEU A 59 22.70 -0.11 -4.85
N ASP A 60 23.05 0.44 -3.68
CA ASP A 60 23.64 1.77 -3.59
C ASP A 60 25.11 1.68 -4.04
N PRO A 61 25.54 2.41 -5.10
CA PRO A 61 26.93 2.41 -5.54
C PRO A 61 27.93 2.80 -4.44
N ALA A 62 27.51 3.55 -3.42
CA ALA A 62 28.35 3.94 -2.30
C ALA A 62 28.51 2.83 -1.25
N ALA A 63 27.70 1.77 -1.29
CA ALA A 63 27.81 0.63 -0.40
C ALA A 63 28.86 -0.39 -0.92
N GLY A 64 29.27 -1.28 -0.05
CA GLY A 64 30.15 -2.40 -0.40
C GLY A 64 29.43 -3.50 -1.20
N PRO A 65 30.16 -4.57 -1.59
CA PRO A 65 29.60 -5.74 -2.26
C PRO A 65 28.64 -6.52 -1.34
N GLY A 66 27.81 -7.35 -1.97
CA GLY A 66 26.84 -8.21 -1.29
C GLY A 66 26.45 -9.41 -2.14
N ALA A 67 25.33 -10.02 -1.84
CA ALA A 67 24.85 -11.19 -2.57
C ALA A 67 24.39 -10.84 -4.01
N PHE A 68 24.09 -9.57 -4.28
CA PHE A 68 23.55 -9.09 -5.56
C PHE A 68 24.52 -8.19 -6.35
N ARG A 69 25.68 -7.88 -5.75
CA ARG A 69 26.73 -7.07 -6.38
C ARG A 69 28.10 -7.54 -5.90
N ASP A 70 29.01 -7.84 -6.82
CA ASP A 70 30.35 -8.32 -6.51
C ASP A 70 31.35 -7.19 -6.17
N ASP A 71 32.61 -7.58 -5.84
CA ASP A 71 33.70 -6.65 -5.51
C ASP A 71 34.10 -5.73 -6.70
N ALA A 72 33.81 -6.14 -7.92
CA ALA A 72 34.06 -5.34 -9.12
C ALA A 72 32.91 -4.35 -9.43
N GLY A 73 31.83 -4.41 -8.68
CA GLY A 73 30.64 -3.59 -8.88
C GLY A 73 29.63 -4.17 -9.87
N ALA A 74 29.86 -5.38 -10.38
CA ALA A 74 28.94 -6.03 -11.29
C ALA A 74 27.74 -6.63 -10.54
N LEU A 75 26.54 -6.47 -11.11
CA LEU A 75 25.35 -7.14 -10.65
C LEU A 75 25.49 -8.65 -10.90
N VAL A 76 25.31 -9.43 -9.85
CA VAL A 76 25.24 -10.88 -9.94
C VAL A 76 23.77 -11.33 -9.94
N SER A 77 23.50 -12.47 -10.56
CA SER A 77 22.17 -13.07 -10.59
C SER A 77 22.08 -14.28 -9.65
N PRO A 78 21.79 -14.08 -8.35
CA PRO A 78 21.60 -15.20 -7.44
C PRO A 78 20.42 -16.07 -7.86
N SER A 79 20.46 -17.33 -7.52
CA SER A 79 19.33 -18.26 -7.75
C SER A 79 18.06 -17.79 -7.05
N THR A 80 16.90 -18.23 -7.54
CA THR A 80 15.59 -17.99 -6.90
C THR A 80 15.60 -18.44 -5.44
N GLY A 81 16.27 -19.57 -5.12
CA GLY A 81 16.44 -20.02 -3.74
C GLY A 81 17.15 -19.00 -2.86
N THR A 82 18.28 -18.46 -3.32
CA THR A 82 19.05 -17.42 -2.59
C THR A 82 18.21 -16.15 -2.37
N ARG A 83 17.47 -15.71 -3.40
CA ARG A 83 16.56 -14.54 -3.30
C ARG A 83 15.44 -14.80 -2.30
N ASN A 84 14.89 -16.01 -2.31
CA ASN A 84 13.84 -16.39 -1.36
C ASN A 84 14.37 -16.55 0.08
N ASP A 85 15.61 -17.00 0.28
CA ASP A 85 16.25 -17.00 1.59
C ASP A 85 16.43 -15.57 2.13
N ALA A 86 16.79 -14.61 1.27
CA ALA A 86 16.81 -13.19 1.62
C ALA A 86 15.41 -12.68 1.99
N TYR A 87 14.36 -13.03 1.21
CA TYR A 87 12.97 -12.68 1.52
C TYR A 87 12.56 -13.14 2.91
N ARG A 88 12.87 -14.39 3.28
CA ARG A 88 12.51 -14.97 4.59
C ARG A 88 13.07 -14.18 5.78
N VAL A 89 14.19 -13.50 5.60
CA VAL A 89 14.84 -12.70 6.64
C VAL A 89 14.42 -11.23 6.58
N LEU A 90 14.28 -10.68 5.39
CA LEU A 90 14.14 -9.23 5.18
C LEU A 90 12.67 -8.76 5.11
N ALA A 91 11.72 -9.64 4.73
CA ALA A 91 10.31 -9.27 4.64
C ALA A 91 9.61 -9.14 6.01
N PRO A 92 9.78 -10.05 6.99
CA PRO A 92 9.05 -9.99 8.25
C PRO A 92 9.16 -8.64 8.99
N PRO A 93 10.34 -8.00 9.09
CA PRO A 93 10.44 -6.69 9.73
C PRO A 93 9.56 -5.61 9.10
N LEU A 94 9.38 -5.64 7.78
CA LEU A 94 8.53 -4.67 7.06
C LEU A 94 7.04 -4.95 7.29
N PHE A 95 6.62 -6.22 7.26
CA PHE A 95 5.26 -6.61 7.63
C PHE A 95 4.91 -6.12 9.03
N VAL A 96 5.77 -6.38 10.00
CA VAL A 96 5.57 -6.00 11.41
C VAL A 96 5.57 -4.49 11.59
N ALA A 97 6.49 -3.76 10.94
CA ALA A 97 6.60 -2.32 11.07
C ALA A 97 5.37 -1.59 10.51
N SER A 98 4.91 -1.96 9.31
CA SER A 98 3.71 -1.36 8.72
C SER A 98 2.43 -1.69 9.49
N ALA A 99 2.32 -2.93 9.99
CA ALA A 99 1.21 -3.37 10.82
C ALA A 99 1.16 -2.60 12.15
N ARG A 100 2.30 -2.39 12.82
CA ARG A 100 2.42 -1.60 14.04
C ARG A 100 1.99 -0.15 13.81
N ASP A 101 2.52 0.50 12.76
CA ASP A 101 2.16 1.87 12.42
C ASP A 101 0.64 2.01 12.15
N ALA A 102 0.03 1.01 11.47
CA ALA A 102 -1.41 1.01 11.22
C ALA A 102 -2.24 0.89 12.52
N LEU A 103 -1.86 -0.02 13.43
CA LEU A 103 -2.53 -0.20 14.72
C LEU A 103 -2.41 1.04 15.61
N GLU A 104 -1.21 1.64 15.69
CA GLU A 104 -0.95 2.86 16.45
C GLU A 104 -1.80 4.04 15.92
N ARG A 105 -1.82 4.25 14.61
CA ARG A 105 -2.64 5.30 13.96
C ARG A 105 -4.15 5.08 14.15
N ALA A 106 -4.59 3.83 14.15
CA ALA A 106 -5.99 3.48 14.40
C ALA A 106 -6.38 3.60 15.86
N GLY A 107 -5.41 3.67 16.80
CA GLY A 107 -5.64 3.54 18.24
C GLY A 107 -6.20 2.16 18.60
N THR A 108 -5.79 1.12 17.87
CA THR A 108 -6.30 -0.25 18.02
C THR A 108 -5.28 -1.08 18.80
N ALA A 109 -5.70 -1.68 19.91
CA ALA A 109 -4.85 -2.57 20.70
C ALA A 109 -4.61 -3.88 19.94
N PRO A 110 -3.37 -4.41 19.88
CA PRO A 110 -3.04 -5.62 19.16
C PRO A 110 -3.88 -6.84 19.53
N ASP A 111 -4.20 -6.99 20.81
CA ASP A 111 -5.01 -8.10 21.33
C ASP A 111 -6.49 -8.04 20.91
N THR A 112 -6.95 -6.93 20.31
CA THR A 112 -8.30 -6.82 19.76
C THR A 112 -8.39 -7.31 18.31
N VAL A 113 -7.26 -7.49 17.62
CA VAL A 113 -7.24 -7.98 16.24
C VAL A 113 -7.79 -9.41 16.18
N THR A 114 -8.81 -9.60 15.35
CA THR A 114 -9.48 -10.90 15.16
C THR A 114 -9.00 -11.64 13.90
N HIS A 115 -8.59 -10.89 12.86
CA HIS A 115 -8.17 -11.44 11.58
C HIS A 115 -6.90 -10.74 11.08
N VAL A 116 -5.97 -11.51 10.53
CA VAL A 116 -4.78 -11.03 9.82
C VAL A 116 -4.83 -11.54 8.39
N VAL A 117 -4.78 -10.65 7.43
CA VAL A 117 -4.69 -10.96 5.99
C VAL A 117 -3.38 -10.39 5.47
N THR A 118 -2.43 -11.26 5.14
CA THR A 118 -1.15 -10.83 4.56
C THR A 118 -1.12 -11.02 3.05
N VAL A 119 -0.39 -10.15 2.35
CA VAL A 119 -0.24 -10.16 0.89
C VAL A 119 1.23 -10.06 0.53
N SER A 120 1.72 -10.93 -0.36
CA SER A 120 3.02 -10.78 -1.01
C SER A 120 3.12 -11.58 -2.30
N CYS A 121 3.86 -11.04 -3.27
CA CYS A 121 4.14 -11.67 -4.55
C CYS A 121 5.65 -11.85 -4.81
N THR A 122 6.51 -11.47 -3.85
CA THR A 122 7.96 -11.34 -4.07
C THR A 122 8.79 -12.39 -3.32
N GLY A 123 8.13 -13.35 -2.67
CA GLY A 123 8.78 -14.48 -2.03
C GLY A 123 7.79 -15.41 -1.35
N PHE A 124 8.28 -16.57 -0.91
CA PHE A 124 7.49 -17.62 -0.26
C PHE A 124 8.17 -18.11 1.00
N THR A 125 7.39 -18.33 2.03
CA THR A 125 7.86 -18.98 3.24
C THR A 125 6.70 -19.65 3.97
N GLN A 126 7.00 -20.78 4.59
CA GLN A 126 6.10 -21.49 5.49
C GLN A 126 6.87 -21.88 6.75
N PRO A 127 6.51 -21.38 7.96
CA PRO A 127 5.41 -20.46 8.25
C PRO A 127 5.55 -19.13 7.54
N GLY A 128 4.39 -18.49 7.27
CA GLY A 128 4.33 -17.20 6.55
C GLY A 128 4.58 -15.98 7.45
N PRO A 129 4.76 -14.79 6.86
CA PRO A 129 4.99 -13.54 7.60
C PRO A 129 3.79 -13.13 8.47
N ASP A 130 2.61 -13.71 8.24
CA ASP A 130 1.44 -13.59 9.09
C ASP A 130 1.73 -14.08 10.52
N LEU A 131 2.55 -15.15 10.67
CA LEU A 131 2.95 -15.63 11.98
C LEU A 131 3.90 -14.67 12.68
N ASP A 132 4.83 -14.04 11.96
CA ASP A 132 5.70 -12.99 12.50
C ASP A 132 4.89 -11.80 13.03
N VAL A 133 3.87 -11.37 12.27
CA VAL A 133 2.94 -10.30 12.70
C VAL A 133 2.24 -10.69 14.00
N VAL A 134 1.72 -11.92 14.10
CA VAL A 134 1.04 -12.41 15.31
C VAL A 134 1.98 -12.38 16.51
N HIS A 135 3.18 -12.94 16.39
CA HIS A 135 4.10 -13.08 17.51
C HIS A 135 4.72 -11.75 17.93
N GLN A 136 5.20 -10.94 16.97
CA GLN A 136 5.96 -9.74 17.28
C GLN A 136 5.10 -8.55 17.69
N LEU A 137 3.80 -8.57 17.35
CA LEU A 137 2.83 -7.58 17.82
C LEU A 137 2.02 -8.05 19.05
N GLY A 138 2.15 -9.31 19.43
CA GLY A 138 1.42 -9.87 20.59
C GLY A 138 -0.08 -10.00 20.31
N LEU A 139 -0.45 -10.40 19.09
CA LEU A 139 -1.85 -10.70 18.76
C LEU A 139 -2.30 -11.98 19.49
N ARG A 140 -3.61 -12.14 19.65
CA ARG A 140 -4.15 -13.36 20.30
C ARG A 140 -3.79 -14.61 19.51
N PRO A 141 -3.46 -15.73 20.17
CA PRO A 141 -3.19 -17.00 19.48
C PRO A 141 -4.38 -17.54 18.65
N SER A 142 -5.60 -17.07 18.95
CA SER A 142 -6.84 -17.44 18.25
C SER A 142 -7.12 -16.57 17.02
N VAL A 143 -6.23 -15.63 16.67
CA VAL A 143 -6.41 -14.77 15.50
C VAL A 143 -6.50 -15.61 14.22
N PHE A 144 -7.51 -15.34 13.39
CA PHE A 144 -7.62 -15.98 12.06
C PHE A 144 -6.54 -15.42 11.15
N ARG A 145 -5.87 -16.28 10.38
CA ARG A 145 -4.78 -15.90 9.49
C ARG A 145 -5.05 -16.36 8.06
N GLN A 146 -4.82 -15.47 7.10
CA GLN A 146 -4.89 -15.79 5.67
C GLN A 146 -3.76 -15.09 4.94
N HIS A 147 -3.16 -15.79 3.97
CA HIS A 147 -2.16 -15.22 3.07
C HIS A 147 -2.68 -15.24 1.63
N ILE A 148 -2.50 -14.13 0.92
CA ILE A 148 -2.79 -13.96 -0.51
C ILE A 148 -1.46 -13.81 -1.24
N GLY A 149 -1.12 -14.80 -2.07
CA GLY A 149 0.11 -14.81 -2.86
C GLY A 149 -0.17 -14.68 -4.35
N PHE A 150 0.79 -14.15 -5.10
CA PHE A 150 0.82 -14.17 -6.56
C PHE A 150 -0.40 -13.57 -7.29
N MET A 151 -1.02 -12.54 -6.72
CA MET A 151 -2.06 -11.75 -7.38
C MET A 151 -1.53 -10.43 -7.98
N GLY A 152 -0.23 -10.14 -7.79
CA GLY A 152 0.43 -8.94 -8.32
C GLY A 152 -0.01 -7.63 -7.67
N CYS A 153 0.19 -6.54 -8.39
CA CYS A 153 -0.01 -5.18 -7.88
C CYS A 153 -1.46 -4.86 -7.45
N CYS A 154 -2.45 -5.62 -7.91
CA CYS A 154 -3.85 -5.41 -7.52
C CYS A 154 -4.26 -6.17 -6.23
N ALA A 155 -3.37 -6.97 -5.64
CA ALA A 155 -3.70 -7.91 -4.55
C ALA A 155 -4.23 -7.26 -3.26
N ALA A 156 -3.98 -5.98 -3.04
CA ALA A 156 -4.58 -5.22 -1.93
C ALA A 156 -6.13 -5.18 -2.01
N PHE A 157 -6.71 -5.20 -3.22
CA PHE A 157 -8.17 -5.15 -3.39
C PHE A 157 -8.88 -6.45 -2.99
N PRO A 158 -8.45 -7.65 -3.45
CA PRO A 158 -8.95 -8.90 -2.89
C PRO A 158 -8.82 -8.97 -1.37
N ALA A 159 -7.69 -8.49 -0.80
CA ALA A 159 -7.50 -8.45 0.64
C ALA A 159 -8.50 -7.53 1.34
N LEU A 160 -8.75 -6.33 0.82
CA LEU A 160 -9.76 -5.40 1.34
C LEU A 160 -11.17 -5.95 1.19
N ARG A 161 -11.48 -6.65 0.10
CA ARG A 161 -12.78 -7.31 -0.12
C ARG A 161 -13.02 -8.42 0.91
N ILE A 162 -12.00 -9.22 1.20
CA ILE A 162 -12.05 -10.25 2.25
C ILE A 162 -12.23 -9.59 3.62
N ALA A 163 -11.50 -8.51 3.93
CA ALA A 163 -11.66 -7.77 5.17
C ALA A 163 -13.08 -7.20 5.32
N ALA A 164 -13.65 -6.65 4.26
CA ALA A 164 -15.04 -6.17 4.25
C ALA A 164 -16.03 -7.31 4.51
N ALA A 165 -15.82 -8.48 3.90
CA ALA A 165 -16.68 -9.64 4.11
C ALA A 165 -16.61 -10.16 5.56
N PHE A 166 -15.44 -10.14 6.20
CA PHE A 166 -15.33 -10.50 7.63
C PHE A 166 -16.09 -9.52 8.52
N VAL A 167 -15.97 -8.21 8.25
CA VAL A 167 -16.70 -7.16 8.99
C VAL A 167 -18.21 -7.24 8.76
N ASP A 168 -18.66 -7.62 7.56
CA ASP A 168 -20.09 -7.79 7.27
C ASP A 168 -20.67 -9.03 7.97
N ALA A 169 -19.86 -10.10 8.10
CA ALA A 169 -20.24 -11.32 8.81
C ALA A 169 -20.21 -11.16 10.34
N ASP A 170 -19.26 -10.39 10.86
CA ASP A 170 -19.08 -10.11 12.29
C ASP A 170 -18.75 -8.62 12.48
N PRO A 171 -19.71 -7.81 12.98
CA PRO A 171 -19.51 -6.38 13.23
C PRO A 171 -18.42 -6.06 14.26
N ASP A 172 -18.03 -7.02 15.11
CA ASP A 172 -16.95 -6.87 16.08
C ASP A 172 -15.58 -7.27 15.50
N ALA A 173 -15.55 -7.69 14.24
CA ALA A 173 -14.29 -8.03 13.56
C ALA A 173 -13.36 -6.82 13.45
N VAL A 174 -12.11 -7.04 13.84
CA VAL A 174 -10.98 -6.14 13.64
C VAL A 174 -10.00 -6.84 12.70
N VAL A 175 -9.95 -6.39 11.45
CA VAL A 175 -9.14 -7.04 10.41
C VAL A 175 -7.90 -6.21 10.13
N LEU A 176 -6.73 -6.81 10.26
CA LEU A 176 -5.45 -6.23 9.91
C LEU A 176 -5.01 -6.79 8.55
N VAL A 177 -5.05 -5.95 7.51
CA VAL A 177 -4.55 -6.27 6.16
C VAL A 177 -3.13 -5.76 6.06
N VAL A 178 -2.17 -6.59 5.63
CA VAL A 178 -0.75 -6.21 5.52
C VAL A 178 -0.19 -6.66 4.18
N CYS A 179 0.26 -5.72 3.36
CA CYS A 179 0.93 -5.96 2.09
C CYS A 179 2.41 -5.61 2.23
N ALA A 180 3.32 -6.50 1.83
CA ALA A 180 4.75 -6.20 1.81
C ALA A 180 5.43 -6.84 0.61
N GLU A 181 6.22 -6.04 -0.10
CA GLU A 181 6.87 -6.46 -1.33
C GLU A 181 8.33 -6.03 -1.34
N LEU A 182 9.19 -6.98 -1.70
CA LEU A 182 10.61 -6.82 -1.85
C LEU A 182 10.98 -7.06 -3.33
N CYS A 183 10.49 -6.18 -4.18
CA CYS A 183 10.63 -6.33 -5.64
C CYS A 183 12.10 -6.29 -6.08
N THR A 184 12.94 -5.56 -5.35
CA THR A 184 14.37 -5.45 -5.68
C THR A 184 15.13 -6.76 -5.49
N LEU A 185 14.57 -7.75 -4.77
CA LEU A 185 15.13 -9.11 -4.73
C LEU A 185 15.17 -9.80 -6.10
N HIS A 186 14.38 -9.32 -7.08
CA HIS A 186 14.31 -9.89 -8.43
C HIS A 186 15.03 -9.05 -9.48
N VAL A 187 15.80 -8.04 -9.03
CA VAL A 187 16.66 -7.24 -9.89
C VAL A 187 17.73 -8.10 -10.54
N ARG A 188 18.02 -7.85 -11.82
CA ARG A 188 19.11 -8.47 -12.57
C ARG A 188 19.51 -7.61 -13.76
N ALA A 189 20.77 -7.67 -14.15
CA ALA A 189 21.22 -7.12 -15.43
C ALA A 189 20.58 -7.93 -16.57
N SER A 190 20.08 -7.25 -17.60
CA SER A 190 19.42 -7.89 -18.73
C SER A 190 19.40 -6.96 -19.95
N ASP A 191 19.42 -7.55 -21.14
CA ASP A 191 19.15 -6.86 -22.40
C ASP A 191 17.66 -6.91 -22.78
N ASP A 192 16.84 -7.64 -22.03
CA ASP A 192 15.40 -7.73 -22.22
C ASP A 192 14.71 -6.41 -21.84
N PRO A 193 13.97 -5.77 -22.77
CA PRO A 193 13.27 -4.52 -22.50
C PRO A 193 12.30 -4.57 -21.33
N ASP A 194 11.56 -5.66 -21.14
CA ASP A 194 10.57 -5.80 -20.05
C ASP A 194 11.28 -5.83 -18.69
N GLN A 195 12.39 -6.55 -18.60
CA GLN A 195 13.23 -6.58 -17.40
C GLN A 195 13.85 -5.20 -17.10
N ILE A 196 14.32 -4.48 -18.14
CA ILE A 196 14.86 -3.13 -17.98
C ILE A 196 13.79 -2.16 -17.47
N VAL A 197 12.59 -2.21 -18.05
CA VAL A 197 11.45 -1.39 -17.59
C VAL A 197 11.11 -1.74 -16.14
N SER A 198 11.01 -3.01 -15.78
CA SER A 198 10.82 -3.47 -14.41
C SER A 198 11.86 -2.90 -13.45
N ASN A 199 13.14 -3.05 -13.79
CA ASN A 199 14.25 -2.51 -13.01
C ASN A 199 14.14 -0.98 -12.82
N SER A 200 13.53 -0.27 -13.78
CA SER A 200 13.40 1.20 -13.73
C SER A 200 12.29 1.70 -12.80
N VAL A 201 11.30 0.87 -12.44
CA VAL A 201 10.12 1.33 -11.67
C VAL A 201 9.97 0.69 -10.30
N PHE A 202 10.39 -0.57 -10.11
CA PHE A 202 10.13 -1.30 -8.87
C PHE A 202 11.02 -0.88 -7.71
N GLY A 203 10.43 -0.82 -6.50
CA GLY A 203 11.07 -0.61 -5.21
C GLY A 203 10.45 -1.51 -4.15
N ASP A 204 10.96 -1.43 -2.91
CA ASP A 204 10.50 -2.24 -1.79
C ASP A 204 9.71 -1.42 -0.79
N GLY A 205 8.69 -2.02 -0.20
CA GLY A 205 7.91 -1.39 0.83
C GLY A 205 6.78 -2.26 1.36
N ALA A 206 6.22 -1.82 2.47
CA ALA A 206 5.09 -2.46 3.11
C ALA A 206 4.05 -1.45 3.56
N ALA A 207 2.79 -1.83 3.52
CA ALA A 207 1.70 -1.04 4.05
C ALA A 207 0.66 -1.93 4.72
N ALA A 208 -0.01 -1.41 5.73
CA ALA A 208 -1.07 -2.13 6.42
C ALA A 208 -2.30 -1.24 6.60
N ALA A 209 -3.47 -1.86 6.63
CA ALA A 209 -4.74 -1.21 6.89
C ALA A 209 -5.48 -1.91 8.04
N VAL A 210 -6.00 -1.14 8.99
CA VAL A 210 -6.93 -1.62 10.01
C VAL A 210 -8.35 -1.41 9.49
N VAL A 211 -9.12 -2.48 9.34
CA VAL A 211 -10.51 -2.46 8.84
C VAL A 211 -11.46 -2.93 9.94
N THR A 212 -12.47 -2.12 10.23
CA THR A 212 -13.49 -2.40 11.24
C THR A 212 -14.87 -1.98 10.74
N SER A 213 -15.90 -2.32 11.52
CA SER A 213 -17.25 -1.79 11.34
C SER A 213 -17.30 -0.30 11.70
N GLY A 214 -17.57 0.55 10.70
CA GLY A 214 -17.78 1.99 10.90
C GLY A 214 -16.59 2.78 11.47
N GLY A 215 -16.88 4.00 11.90
CA GLY A 215 -15.92 4.96 12.46
C GLY A 215 -15.23 5.85 11.41
N PRO A 216 -14.37 6.80 11.85
CA PRO A 216 -13.67 7.71 10.93
C PRO A 216 -12.62 6.96 10.11
N GLY A 217 -12.43 7.37 8.85
CA GLY A 217 -11.52 6.75 7.90
C GLY A 217 -12.06 6.74 6.48
N LEU A 218 -11.77 5.69 5.74
CA LEU A 218 -12.30 5.43 4.40
C LEU A 218 -13.29 4.27 4.46
N ARG A 219 -14.58 4.56 4.35
CA ARG A 219 -15.63 3.55 4.23
C ARG A 219 -15.54 2.88 2.86
N LEU A 220 -15.54 1.57 2.83
CA LEU A 220 -15.54 0.74 1.62
C LEU A 220 -16.98 0.57 1.14
N ASP A 221 -17.36 1.25 0.07
CA ASP A 221 -18.75 1.28 -0.40
C ASP A 221 -19.05 0.18 -1.42
N ALA A 222 -18.13 -0.05 -2.36
CA ALA A 222 -18.29 -1.03 -3.44
C ALA A 222 -16.96 -1.45 -4.04
N PHE A 223 -16.93 -2.62 -4.66
CA PHE A 223 -15.78 -3.14 -5.39
C PHE A 223 -16.19 -3.61 -6.78
N THR A 224 -15.24 -3.50 -7.73
CA THR A 224 -15.36 -4.13 -9.05
C THR A 224 -14.11 -4.88 -9.41
N THR A 225 -14.27 -5.95 -10.17
CA THR A 225 -13.18 -6.73 -10.79
C THR A 225 -13.48 -6.85 -12.27
N SER A 226 -12.50 -6.64 -13.12
CA SER A 226 -12.60 -6.86 -14.56
C SER A 226 -11.35 -7.57 -15.06
N VAL A 227 -11.53 -8.71 -15.73
CA VAL A 227 -10.45 -9.43 -16.39
C VAL A 227 -10.49 -9.08 -17.88
N VAL A 228 -9.36 -8.64 -18.41
CA VAL A 228 -9.17 -8.26 -19.82
C VAL A 228 -8.46 -9.40 -20.52
N ALA A 229 -9.22 -10.24 -21.23
CA ALA A 229 -8.69 -11.47 -21.83
C ALA A 229 -7.59 -11.21 -22.87
N GLU A 230 -7.65 -10.07 -23.56
CA GLU A 230 -6.66 -9.66 -24.55
C GLU A 230 -5.28 -9.36 -23.96
N GLY A 231 -5.19 -9.16 -22.64
CA GLY A 231 -3.95 -8.82 -21.95
C GLY A 231 -3.33 -9.96 -21.14
N VAL A 232 -3.77 -11.22 -21.36
CA VAL A 232 -3.31 -12.37 -20.56
C VAL A 232 -1.79 -12.60 -20.64
N ASP A 233 -1.21 -12.38 -21.80
CA ASP A 233 0.21 -12.55 -22.06
C ASP A 233 1.02 -11.25 -21.93
N ASP A 234 0.36 -10.10 -21.68
CA ASP A 234 1.00 -8.78 -21.65
C ASP A 234 1.48 -8.38 -20.25
N MET A 235 0.92 -8.98 -19.21
CA MET A 235 1.35 -8.77 -17.81
C MET A 235 1.36 -10.10 -17.08
N ALA A 236 2.55 -10.60 -16.76
CA ALA A 236 2.74 -11.86 -16.04
C ALA A 236 3.91 -11.77 -15.05
N TRP A 237 3.87 -12.62 -14.04
CA TRP A 237 4.90 -12.75 -13.02
C TRP A 237 5.21 -14.23 -12.83
N ASN A 238 6.32 -14.69 -13.35
CA ASN A 238 6.69 -16.11 -13.43
C ASN A 238 7.88 -16.41 -12.52
N ILE A 239 7.92 -17.63 -11.99
CA ILE A 239 9.06 -18.09 -11.20
C ILE A 239 10.11 -18.66 -12.15
N GLY A 240 11.26 -18.01 -12.24
CA GLY A 240 12.42 -18.44 -12.99
C GLY A 240 13.53 -18.99 -12.08
N ASP A 241 14.63 -19.46 -12.68
CA ASP A 241 15.77 -20.00 -11.94
C ASP A 241 16.61 -18.92 -11.26
N GLU A 242 16.66 -17.71 -11.81
CA GLU A 242 17.44 -16.56 -11.34
C GLU A 242 16.55 -15.44 -10.79
N GLY A 243 15.47 -15.79 -10.14
CA GLY A 243 14.46 -14.86 -9.60
C GLY A 243 13.13 -14.96 -10.32
N PHE A 244 12.22 -14.05 -10.01
CA PHE A 244 10.93 -14.00 -10.68
C PHE A 244 11.04 -13.10 -11.91
N GLU A 245 10.36 -13.49 -12.97
CA GLU A 245 10.43 -12.87 -14.28
C GLU A 245 9.16 -12.07 -14.56
N MET A 246 9.34 -10.77 -14.78
CA MET A 246 8.25 -9.87 -15.14
C MET A 246 8.10 -9.87 -16.66
N VAL A 247 6.88 -10.13 -17.13
CA VAL A 247 6.43 -9.73 -18.46
C VAL A 247 5.61 -8.46 -18.29
N LEU A 248 6.05 -7.39 -18.90
CA LEU A 248 5.37 -6.08 -18.86
C LEU A 248 5.43 -5.44 -20.25
N SER A 249 4.57 -5.93 -21.13
CA SER A 249 4.50 -5.51 -22.50
C SER A 249 4.20 -4.01 -22.64
N THR A 250 4.76 -3.39 -23.66
CA THR A 250 4.44 -2.01 -24.06
C THR A 250 2.96 -1.81 -24.46
N ALA A 251 2.20 -2.89 -24.66
CA ALA A 251 0.78 -2.84 -24.95
C ALA A 251 -0.08 -2.57 -23.69
N VAL A 252 0.42 -2.87 -22.49
CA VAL A 252 -0.33 -2.74 -21.23
C VAL A 252 -0.95 -1.35 -21.04
N PRO A 253 -0.25 -0.22 -21.19
CA PRO A 253 -0.86 1.10 -21.06
C PRO A 253 -2.02 1.32 -22.03
N LYS A 254 -1.92 0.83 -23.27
CA LYS A 254 -2.98 0.94 -24.26
C LYS A 254 -4.21 0.13 -23.85
N LEU A 255 -4.03 -1.13 -23.46
CA LEU A 255 -5.13 -1.99 -22.97
C LEU A 255 -5.83 -1.39 -21.75
N ILE A 256 -5.08 -0.83 -20.81
CA ILE A 256 -5.65 -0.11 -19.68
C ILE A 256 -6.53 1.04 -20.16
N GLY A 257 -6.03 1.89 -21.08
CA GLY A 257 -6.81 3.00 -21.63
C GLY A 257 -8.11 2.56 -22.29
N GLU A 258 -8.13 1.43 -22.97
CA GLU A 258 -9.32 0.88 -23.65
C GLU A 258 -10.35 0.27 -22.69
N HIS A 259 -9.91 -0.27 -21.53
CA HIS A 259 -10.76 -1.05 -20.66
C HIS A 259 -11.12 -0.39 -19.32
N VAL A 260 -10.31 0.57 -18.83
CA VAL A 260 -10.46 1.17 -17.50
C VAL A 260 -11.80 1.86 -17.31
N GLY A 261 -12.32 2.57 -18.33
CA GLY A 261 -13.61 3.24 -18.26
C GLY A 261 -14.76 2.27 -17.97
N ARG A 262 -14.75 1.11 -18.63
CA ARG A 262 -15.76 0.05 -18.43
C ARG A 262 -15.62 -0.61 -17.06
N ALA A 263 -14.37 -0.84 -16.61
CA ALA A 263 -14.09 -1.46 -15.33
C ALA A 263 -14.58 -0.63 -14.14
N VAL A 264 -14.50 0.71 -14.20
CA VAL A 264 -14.90 1.61 -13.11
C VAL A 264 -16.35 2.09 -13.22
N ALA A 265 -17.01 1.92 -14.35
CA ALA A 265 -18.39 2.40 -14.58
C ALA A 265 -19.40 1.98 -13.49
N PRO A 266 -19.39 0.72 -12.98
CA PRO A 266 -20.30 0.31 -11.91
C PRO A 266 -20.11 1.09 -10.60
N LEU A 267 -18.92 1.62 -10.34
CA LEU A 267 -18.61 2.40 -9.13
C LEU A 267 -19.07 3.86 -9.23
N LEU A 268 -19.30 4.36 -10.43
CA LEU A 268 -19.67 5.74 -10.69
C LEU A 268 -21.20 5.93 -10.72
N GLY A 269 -21.98 4.87 -11.00
CA GLY A 269 -23.40 4.97 -11.27
C GLY A 269 -23.67 5.91 -12.45
N GLU A 270 -24.52 6.93 -12.27
CA GLU A 270 -24.80 7.96 -13.27
C GLU A 270 -23.74 9.09 -13.29
N GLY A 271 -22.73 9.04 -12.37
CA GLY A 271 -21.69 10.04 -12.25
C GLY A 271 -20.66 9.94 -13.37
N ARG A 272 -19.93 11.05 -13.58
CA ARG A 272 -18.79 11.10 -14.52
C ARG A 272 -17.47 10.94 -13.75
N PRO A 273 -16.45 10.28 -14.32
CA PRO A 273 -15.13 10.15 -13.67
C PRO A 273 -14.57 11.50 -13.19
N ALA A 274 -14.65 12.54 -14.01
CA ALA A 274 -14.15 13.88 -13.67
C ALA A 274 -14.87 14.56 -12.49
N ALA A 275 -16.03 14.06 -12.06
CA ALA A 275 -16.75 14.54 -10.88
C ALA A 275 -16.19 13.95 -9.57
N VAL A 276 -15.39 12.90 -9.64
CA VAL A 276 -14.71 12.31 -8.49
C VAL A 276 -13.41 13.08 -8.25
N PRO A 277 -13.26 13.77 -7.12
CA PRO A 277 -12.12 14.67 -6.91
C PRO A 277 -10.80 13.94 -6.67
N THR A 278 -10.83 12.69 -6.23
CA THR A 278 -9.64 11.93 -5.84
C THR A 278 -9.68 10.51 -6.38
N TRP A 279 -8.63 10.18 -7.11
CA TRP A 279 -8.39 8.85 -7.64
C TRP A 279 -7.08 8.31 -7.07
N ALA A 280 -7.17 7.25 -6.28
CA ALA A 280 -6.01 6.54 -5.75
C ALA A 280 -5.63 5.41 -6.73
N VAL A 281 -4.98 5.77 -7.83
CA VAL A 281 -4.56 4.82 -8.86
C VAL A 281 -3.19 4.27 -8.49
N HIS A 282 -3.08 2.94 -8.44
CA HIS A 282 -1.79 2.27 -8.31
C HIS A 282 -0.84 2.70 -9.43
N PRO A 283 0.32 3.32 -9.13
CA PRO A 283 1.23 3.81 -10.12
C PRO A 283 2.18 2.69 -10.61
N GLY A 284 1.67 1.80 -11.47
CA GLY A 284 2.50 0.75 -12.11
C GLY A 284 3.69 1.31 -12.91
N GLY A 285 3.64 2.59 -13.27
CA GLY A 285 4.61 3.39 -13.98
C GLY A 285 3.92 4.63 -14.53
N ARG A 286 4.71 5.63 -15.00
CA ARG A 286 4.18 6.91 -15.51
C ARG A 286 3.12 6.71 -16.60
N ALA A 287 3.40 5.85 -17.58
CA ALA A 287 2.51 5.61 -18.72
C ALA A 287 1.13 5.07 -18.28
N ILE A 288 1.06 4.27 -17.21
CA ILE A 288 -0.18 3.76 -16.65
C ILE A 288 -1.04 4.91 -16.11
N LEU A 289 -0.43 5.83 -15.36
CA LEU A 289 -1.12 7.00 -14.83
C LEU A 289 -1.60 7.92 -15.95
N ASP A 290 -0.74 8.21 -16.93
CA ASP A 290 -1.06 9.10 -18.05
C ASP A 290 -2.23 8.53 -18.89
N ARG A 291 -2.23 7.23 -19.18
CA ARG A 291 -3.32 6.58 -19.91
C ARG A 291 -4.62 6.49 -19.13
N THR A 292 -4.54 6.26 -17.82
CA THR A 292 -5.72 6.27 -16.94
C THR A 292 -6.35 7.67 -16.88
N GLU A 293 -5.52 8.71 -16.73
CA GLU A 293 -5.95 10.11 -16.72
C GLU A 293 -6.64 10.50 -18.03
N GLU A 294 -6.02 10.17 -19.17
CA GLU A 294 -6.55 10.43 -20.51
C GLU A 294 -7.88 9.69 -20.75
N ALA A 295 -7.92 8.38 -20.49
CA ALA A 295 -9.08 7.54 -20.77
C ALA A 295 -10.32 7.88 -19.93
N LEU A 296 -10.10 8.34 -18.70
CA LEU A 296 -11.17 8.75 -17.78
C LEU A 296 -11.47 10.26 -17.85
N GLY A 297 -10.71 11.03 -18.61
CA GLY A 297 -10.86 12.49 -18.71
C GLY A 297 -10.66 13.18 -17.36
N LEU A 298 -9.69 12.72 -16.55
CA LEU A 298 -9.47 13.24 -15.20
C LEU A 298 -8.71 14.58 -15.25
N PRO A 299 -8.99 15.48 -14.31
CA PRO A 299 -8.15 16.66 -14.14
C PRO A 299 -6.75 16.24 -13.63
N PRO A 300 -5.67 16.96 -13.99
CA PRO A 300 -4.29 16.60 -13.58
C PRO A 300 -4.08 16.47 -12.07
N THR A 301 -4.91 17.14 -11.27
CA THR A 301 -4.86 17.08 -9.81
C THR A 301 -5.45 15.79 -9.23
N ALA A 302 -6.27 15.07 -9.98
CA ALA A 302 -6.97 13.87 -9.47
C ALA A 302 -5.99 12.73 -9.12
N LEU A 303 -4.85 12.65 -9.82
CA LEU A 303 -3.80 11.64 -9.61
C LEU A 303 -2.58 12.16 -8.85
N ALA A 304 -2.67 13.31 -8.19
CA ALA A 304 -1.53 13.92 -7.51
C ALA A 304 -0.87 12.99 -6.47
N ALA A 305 -1.66 12.30 -5.66
CA ALA A 305 -1.17 11.34 -4.69
C ALA A 305 -0.46 10.14 -5.35
N SER A 306 -1.01 9.59 -6.44
CA SER A 306 -0.41 8.50 -7.19
C SER A 306 0.94 8.89 -7.80
N ARG A 307 1.02 10.09 -8.37
CA ARG A 307 2.26 10.62 -8.95
C ARG A 307 3.32 10.91 -7.88
N ALA A 308 2.91 11.42 -6.71
CA ALA A 308 3.81 11.64 -5.58
C ALA A 308 4.41 10.34 -5.07
N VAL A 309 3.59 9.30 -4.88
CA VAL A 309 4.06 7.98 -4.43
C VAL A 309 5.01 7.35 -5.45
N LEU A 310 4.70 7.43 -6.76
CA LEU A 310 5.62 6.94 -7.80
C LEU A 310 6.98 7.66 -7.75
N ARG A 311 6.96 8.97 -7.62
CA ARG A 311 8.15 9.79 -7.55
C ARG A 311 9.04 9.43 -6.37
N ASP A 312 8.45 9.28 -5.18
CA ASP A 312 9.17 9.19 -3.91
C ASP A 312 9.51 7.74 -3.50
N HIS A 313 8.80 6.75 -4.05
CA HIS A 313 8.93 5.35 -3.63
C HIS A 313 9.05 4.35 -4.79
N GLY A 314 8.72 4.74 -6.03
CA GLY A 314 8.56 3.81 -7.13
C GLY A 314 7.32 2.92 -6.97
N ASN A 315 7.32 1.80 -7.67
CA ASN A 315 6.27 0.78 -7.63
C ASN A 315 6.65 -0.31 -6.60
N MET A 316 5.96 -0.35 -5.46
CA MET A 316 6.09 -1.36 -4.41
C MET A 316 4.99 -2.44 -4.53
N SER A 317 4.60 -2.80 -5.76
CA SER A 317 3.58 -3.80 -6.06
C SER A 317 2.31 -3.65 -5.21
N SER A 318 1.83 -4.69 -4.54
CA SER A 318 0.57 -4.70 -3.78
C SER A 318 0.48 -3.64 -2.67
N ALA A 319 1.60 -3.23 -2.08
CA ALA A 319 1.62 -2.22 -1.01
C ALA A 319 1.33 -0.80 -1.53
N THR A 320 1.65 -0.51 -2.79
CA THR A 320 1.69 0.87 -3.33
C THR A 320 0.36 1.60 -3.23
N VAL A 321 -0.78 0.94 -3.50
CA VAL A 321 -2.09 1.58 -3.45
C VAL A 321 -2.44 2.09 -2.04
N PHE A 322 -1.96 1.42 -0.99
CA PHE A 322 -2.13 1.90 0.38
C PHE A 322 -1.29 3.15 0.66
N PHE A 323 -0.08 3.26 0.11
CA PHE A 323 0.69 4.51 0.16
C PHE A 323 -0.06 5.65 -0.53
N VAL A 324 -0.67 5.38 -1.69
CA VAL A 324 -1.47 6.37 -2.42
C VAL A 324 -2.70 6.81 -1.61
N LEU A 325 -3.42 5.87 -1.00
CA LEU A 325 -4.56 6.18 -0.13
C LEU A 325 -4.13 6.97 1.11
N ALA A 326 -3.00 6.61 1.72
CA ALA A 326 -2.45 7.34 2.87
C ALA A 326 -2.06 8.78 2.48
N GLU A 327 -1.44 8.98 1.30
CA GLU A 327 -1.10 10.29 0.78
C GLU A 327 -2.35 11.13 0.48
N ALA A 328 -3.36 10.53 -0.16
CA ALA A 328 -4.63 11.17 -0.43
C ALA A 328 -5.33 11.63 0.86
N LEU A 329 -5.33 10.80 1.91
CA LEU A 329 -5.89 11.17 3.21
C LEU A 329 -5.13 12.33 3.88
N ARG A 330 -3.79 12.37 3.75
CA ARG A 330 -2.97 13.48 4.27
C ARG A 330 -3.25 14.81 3.58
N SER A 331 -3.73 14.81 2.36
CA SER A 331 -4.10 16.03 1.62
C SER A 331 -5.37 16.72 2.14
N GLY A 332 -6.03 16.18 3.16
CA GLY A 332 -7.15 16.83 3.83
C GLY A 332 -8.49 16.67 3.09
N LEU A 333 -8.82 15.47 2.67
CA LEU A 333 -10.10 15.18 2.01
C LEU A 333 -11.30 15.53 2.90
N ARG A 334 -12.35 16.09 2.29
CA ARG A 334 -13.57 16.48 3.01
C ARG A 334 -14.41 15.26 3.39
N ALA A 335 -15.12 15.35 4.51
CA ALA A 335 -16.14 14.37 4.88
C ALA A 335 -17.17 14.19 3.74
N GLY A 336 -17.55 12.96 3.49
CA GLY A 336 -18.48 12.59 2.40
C GLY A 336 -17.84 12.59 1.00
N ALA A 337 -16.56 13.01 0.85
CA ALA A 337 -15.91 13.00 -0.46
C ALA A 337 -15.74 11.55 -0.96
N PRO A 338 -16.10 11.27 -2.22
CA PRO A 338 -15.81 9.98 -2.85
C PRO A 338 -14.33 9.88 -3.22
N VAL A 339 -13.78 8.69 -3.03
CA VAL A 339 -12.46 8.28 -3.51
C VAL A 339 -12.62 7.02 -4.33
N ILE A 340 -12.09 6.99 -5.54
CA ILE A 340 -11.98 5.75 -6.32
C ILE A 340 -10.54 5.26 -6.23
N ALA A 341 -10.38 4.07 -5.69
CA ALA A 341 -9.10 3.36 -5.69
C ALA A 341 -9.07 2.35 -6.83
N LEU A 342 -7.91 2.20 -7.50
CA LEU A 342 -7.76 1.40 -8.71
C LEU A 342 -6.37 0.79 -8.79
N ALA A 343 -6.28 -0.48 -9.17
CA ALA A 343 -5.00 -1.13 -9.48
C ALA A 343 -5.14 -2.11 -10.64
N PHE A 344 -4.00 -2.41 -11.24
CA PHE A 344 -3.86 -3.35 -12.34
C PHE A 344 -2.95 -4.51 -11.91
N GLY A 345 -3.25 -5.69 -12.34
CA GLY A 345 -2.51 -6.90 -12.01
C GLY A 345 -2.41 -7.86 -13.20
N PRO A 346 -1.63 -8.95 -13.02
CA PRO A 346 -1.46 -9.97 -14.05
C PRO A 346 -2.77 -10.52 -14.63
N GLY A 347 -2.71 -10.90 -15.92
CA GLY A 347 -3.81 -11.57 -16.59
C GLY A 347 -4.80 -10.77 -17.42
N LEU A 348 -4.61 -9.59 -17.77
CA LEU A 348 -4.64 -8.25 -17.18
C LEU A 348 -5.89 -8.08 -16.32
N THR A 349 -5.73 -7.92 -15.04
CA THR A 349 -6.84 -7.73 -14.10
C THR A 349 -6.93 -6.26 -13.69
N VAL A 350 -8.13 -5.70 -13.68
CA VAL A 350 -8.44 -4.38 -13.16
C VAL A 350 -9.28 -4.56 -11.89
N GLU A 351 -8.75 -4.13 -10.76
CA GLU A 351 -9.44 -4.10 -9.48
C GLU A 351 -9.72 -2.66 -9.08
N ALA A 352 -10.94 -2.37 -8.64
CA ALA A 352 -11.29 -1.05 -8.16
C ALA A 352 -12.22 -1.09 -6.95
N ALA A 353 -12.16 -0.02 -6.15
CA ALA A 353 -13.05 0.20 -5.03
C ALA A 353 -13.54 1.65 -5.00
N ARG A 354 -14.80 1.84 -4.66
CA ARG A 354 -15.34 3.13 -4.25
C ARG A 354 -15.29 3.22 -2.74
N CYS A 355 -14.73 4.32 -2.27
CA CYS A 355 -14.68 4.64 -0.85
C CYS A 355 -15.31 6.01 -0.60
N THR A 356 -15.78 6.22 0.63
CA THR A 356 -16.26 7.53 1.10
C THR A 356 -15.47 7.94 2.33
N VAL A 357 -14.99 9.17 2.35
CA VAL A 357 -14.29 9.74 3.52
C VAL A 357 -15.28 9.94 4.68
N VAL A 358 -15.01 9.31 5.82
CA VAL A 358 -15.77 9.48 7.06
C VAL A 358 -14.89 10.21 8.06
N GLN A 359 -15.30 11.39 8.50
CA GLN A 359 -14.59 12.14 9.53
C GLN A 359 -15.18 11.86 10.92
N ARG A 360 -14.39 12.13 11.95
CA ARG A 360 -14.87 12.13 13.33
C ARG A 360 -15.90 13.25 13.47
N GLU A 361 -17.09 12.95 13.97
CA GLU A 361 -17.99 14.02 14.35
C GLU A 361 -17.30 14.92 15.38
N PRO A 362 -17.35 16.26 15.21
CA PRO A 362 -16.84 17.14 16.25
C PRO A 362 -17.60 16.80 17.52
N THR A 363 -16.89 16.38 18.56
CA THR A 363 -17.48 16.22 19.89
C THR A 363 -18.09 17.56 20.24
N GLY A 364 -19.45 17.61 20.26
CA GLY A 364 -20.19 18.81 20.56
C GLY A 364 -19.68 19.39 21.88
N THR A 365 -19.12 20.57 21.84
CA THR A 365 -18.95 21.41 23.02
C THR A 365 -20.35 21.63 23.54
N GLY A 366 -20.69 20.93 24.60
CA GLY A 366 -21.94 21.15 25.33
C GLY A 366 -22.00 22.62 25.75
N THR A 367 -22.77 23.41 25.01
CA THR A 367 -23.24 24.69 25.48
C THR A 367 -24.25 24.41 26.60
N GLY A 368 -23.73 24.31 27.81
CA GLY A 368 -24.52 24.40 28.99
C GLY A 368 -25.14 25.78 29.03
N THR A 369 -26.37 25.91 28.58
CA THR A 369 -27.22 27.07 28.94
C THR A 369 -27.51 27.01 30.40
N GLY A 370 -26.67 27.67 31.21
CA GLY A 370 -26.98 28.01 32.57
C GLY A 370 -28.14 29.02 32.57
N THR A 371 -29.32 28.56 32.92
CA THR A 371 -30.41 29.46 33.32
C THR A 371 -30.12 29.92 34.73
N ASP A 372 -29.72 31.15 34.83
CA ASP A 372 -29.67 31.96 36.06
C ASP A 372 -31.10 32.24 36.48
N ALA A 373 -31.47 31.89 37.72
CA ALA A 373 -32.69 32.38 38.35
C ALA A 373 -32.58 32.34 39.88
N GLY A 374 -32.44 33.54 40.47
CA GLY A 374 -33.22 33.92 41.62
C GLY A 374 -32.58 33.86 43.00
N ALA A 375 -32.31 35.01 43.44
CA ALA A 375 -32.02 35.45 44.81
C ALA A 375 -33.03 34.92 45.86
N GLY A 376 -32.53 34.67 47.07
CA GLY A 376 -33.35 34.46 48.28
C GLY A 376 -32.49 34.40 49.53
N THR A 377 -32.61 35.40 50.28
CA THR A 377 -32.03 35.85 51.56
C THR A 377 -32.17 34.89 52.73
N ASP A 378 -31.18 34.99 53.61
CA ASP A 378 -31.22 35.10 55.12
C ASP A 378 -31.22 33.87 56.04
N THR A 379 -30.27 34.01 56.94
CA THR A 379 -30.24 33.81 58.43
C THR A 379 -29.92 32.44 59.00
N ASP A 380 -28.84 32.44 59.70
CA ASP A 380 -28.57 32.31 61.12
C ASP A 380 -28.22 30.94 61.72
N ALA A 381 -27.09 30.98 62.36
CA ALA A 381 -26.69 30.42 63.67
C ALA A 381 -26.70 28.88 63.89
N GLY A 382 -25.59 28.44 64.38
CA GLY A 382 -25.57 27.30 65.29
C GLY A 382 -24.31 26.45 65.34
N ALA A 383 -23.47 26.82 66.24
CA ALA A 383 -22.29 26.19 66.78
C ALA A 383 -22.43 24.69 67.14
N GLY A 384 -21.30 24.02 67.19
CA GLY A 384 -21.15 22.81 68.04
C GLY A 384 -20.21 21.75 67.46
N THR A 385 -18.95 21.86 67.74
CA THR A 385 -18.02 20.98 68.47
C THR A 385 -17.97 19.49 68.11
N ASP A 386 -16.79 19.12 67.76
CA ASP A 386 -15.86 18.15 68.36
C ASP A 386 -15.82 16.66 67.93
N ALA A 387 -14.60 16.29 67.72
CA ALA A 387 -13.91 15.06 68.14
C ALA A 387 -14.09 13.80 67.21
N ALA A 388 -13.11 13.44 66.46
CA ALA A 388 -11.90 12.69 66.80
C ALA A 388 -12.01 11.15 66.66
N VAL A 389 -11.02 10.59 65.99
CA VAL A 389 -10.32 9.32 66.29
C VAL A 389 -10.84 8.05 65.65
N GLY A 390 -9.95 7.45 64.82
CA GLY A 390 -9.58 6.05 64.88
C GLY A 390 -9.49 5.26 63.64
N ARG A 391 -8.28 5.13 63.17
CA ARG A 391 -7.80 3.97 62.42
C ARG A 391 -7.72 2.73 63.33
N PRO A 392 -7.62 1.54 62.82
CA PRO A 392 -6.58 1.10 61.90
C PRO A 392 -7.04 0.60 60.54
#